data_3a602090238fc9d75eb6776fab26b828
#
_entry.id   3a602090238fc9d75eb6776fab26b828
#
_cell.length_a   1.000
_cell.length_b   1.000
_cell.length_c   1.000
_cell.angle_alpha   90.00
_cell.angle_beta   90.00
_cell.angle_gamma   90.00
#
_symmetry.space_group_name_H-M   'P 1'
#
loop_
_entity.id
_entity.type
_entity.pdbx_description
1 polymer ?
#
loop_
_entity_poly.entity_id
_entity_poly.type
_entity_poly.pdbx_seq_one_letter_code
_entity_poly.pdbx_strand_id
1 'polypeptide(L)'
;MKKNNSSEEIFSFENIANRENSKNDSVLVSIEAGTFSETEIDHIDWPEGVQSIGHDAFAHCGNLETVVIPDTVVEVGERAFIECLLLRSITFSRNMVEIPSGCCAECLALKSVAIPANIRTIGYSAFVKCLSLKNVTLPEGVTTIEDDAFSFCHRLETIRLPASLSKIGENVFYMCENLRDIVVPKGCKEKFSEMLPEWRDQVKEVE
;
A
#
# COMPACT_ATOMS: atom_id res chain seq x y z
N MET A 1 30.24 -38.19 4.34
CA MET A 1 29.41 -37.35 5.25
C MET A 1 29.83 -35.89 5.07
N LYS A 2 29.13 -35.15 4.23
CA LYS A 2 29.31 -33.71 4.10
C LYS A 2 28.23 -33.07 4.94
N LYS A 3 28.61 -32.32 5.98
CA LYS A 3 27.71 -31.49 6.79
C LYS A 3 27.29 -30.32 5.91
N ASN A 4 26.00 -30.26 5.59
CA ASN A 4 25.35 -29.03 5.12
C ASN A 4 25.34 -28.06 6.30
N ASN A 5 26.16 -27.05 6.28
CA ASN A 5 25.97 -25.84 7.01
C ASN A 5 25.03 -24.96 6.16
N SER A 6 23.75 -25.02 6.45
CA SER A 6 22.85 -23.92 6.14
C SER A 6 23.21 -22.79 7.09
N SER A 7 24.08 -21.89 6.65
CA SER A 7 24.23 -20.59 7.27
C SER A 7 22.92 -19.83 7.04
N GLU A 8 22.10 -19.76 8.08
CA GLU A 8 21.10 -18.69 8.21
C GLU A 8 21.89 -17.37 8.11
N GLU A 9 21.92 -16.78 6.93
CA GLU A 9 22.27 -15.37 6.79
C GLU A 9 21.18 -14.58 7.51
N ILE A 10 21.41 -14.31 8.79
CA ILE A 10 20.67 -13.33 9.54
C ILE A 10 21.01 -11.99 8.86
N PHE A 11 20.10 -11.52 8.00
CA PHE A 11 20.16 -10.17 7.47
C PHE A 11 19.85 -9.20 8.64
N SER A 12 20.88 -8.85 9.42
CA SER A 12 20.74 -7.85 10.45
C SER A 12 20.85 -6.47 9.82
N PHE A 13 19.85 -5.62 10.08
CA PHE A 13 19.84 -4.21 9.65
C PHE A 13 21.07 -3.40 10.08
N GLU A 14 21.87 -3.89 11.02
CA GLU A 14 23.12 -3.24 11.46
C GLU A 14 24.13 -2.98 10.34
N ASN A 15 24.05 -3.74 9.25
CA ASN A 15 24.97 -3.64 8.10
C ASN A 15 24.41 -2.83 6.92
N ILE A 16 23.12 -2.44 6.94
CA ILE A 16 22.42 -1.90 5.78
C ILE A 16 21.99 -0.44 5.97
N ALA A 17 21.99 0.05 7.21
CA ALA A 17 21.75 1.47 7.49
C ALA A 17 22.98 2.30 7.12
N ASN A 18 22.99 2.91 5.96
CA ASN A 18 24.00 3.91 5.61
C ASN A 18 23.89 5.09 6.57
N ARG A 19 24.83 5.13 7.55
CA ARG A 19 25.05 6.30 8.38
C ARG A 19 25.87 7.30 7.56
N GLU A 20 25.25 8.18 6.84
CA GLU A 20 25.94 9.38 6.37
C GLU A 20 26.28 10.26 7.59
N ASN A 21 27.56 10.23 8.00
CA ASN A 21 28.12 11.10 9.00
C ASN A 21 28.18 12.53 8.46
N SER A 22 27.14 13.32 8.58
CA SER A 22 27.28 14.78 8.55
C SER A 22 27.23 15.32 9.98
N LYS A 23 28.24 16.05 10.34
CA LYS A 23 28.36 16.76 11.63
C LYS A 23 27.24 17.81 11.71
N ASN A 24 26.29 17.57 12.57
CA ASN A 24 25.05 18.29 12.88
C ASN A 24 23.81 17.81 12.13
N ASP A 25 22.88 17.35 12.93
CA ASP A 25 21.48 17.04 12.68
C ASP A 25 21.10 15.55 12.54
N SER A 26 19.94 15.25 13.06
CA SER A 26 19.26 13.96 13.12
C SER A 26 19.60 13.04 11.92
N VAL A 27 20.26 11.93 12.22
CA VAL A 27 20.59 10.92 11.21
C VAL A 27 19.27 10.39 10.63
N LEU A 28 18.99 10.72 9.39
CA LEU A 28 17.89 10.11 8.65
C LEU A 28 18.22 8.63 8.44
N VAL A 29 17.44 7.74 9.01
CA VAL A 29 17.59 6.30 8.78
C VAL A 29 16.69 5.93 7.59
N SER A 30 17.33 5.54 6.50
CA SER A 30 16.66 5.14 5.26
C SER A 30 16.89 3.67 4.98
N ILE A 31 15.88 3.00 4.46
CA ILE A 31 16.04 1.73 3.73
C ILE A 31 16.20 2.10 2.27
N GLU A 32 17.37 1.84 1.71
CA GLU A 32 17.70 2.19 0.33
C GLU A 32 16.83 1.42 -0.67
N ALA A 33 16.78 1.94 -1.89
CA ALA A 33 16.04 1.32 -2.99
C ALA A 33 16.51 -0.12 -3.25
N GLY A 34 15.54 -1.04 -3.41
CA GLY A 34 15.80 -2.44 -3.74
C GLY A 34 16.54 -3.25 -2.67
N THR A 35 16.75 -2.72 -1.47
CA THR A 35 17.61 -3.34 -0.42
C THR A 35 17.25 -4.79 -0.13
N PHE A 36 15.96 -5.11 -0.06
CA PHE A 36 15.46 -6.47 0.24
C PHE A 36 14.71 -7.08 -0.93
N SER A 37 14.82 -6.49 -2.12
CA SER A 37 14.14 -7.02 -3.31
C SER A 37 14.53 -8.46 -3.57
N GLU A 38 13.53 -9.30 -3.91
CA GLU A 38 13.72 -10.74 -4.23
C GLU A 38 14.29 -11.58 -3.08
N THR A 39 14.21 -11.10 -1.83
CA THR A 39 14.68 -11.88 -0.67
C THR A 39 13.55 -12.74 -0.07
N GLU A 40 13.95 -13.77 0.68
CA GLU A 40 13.02 -14.71 1.35
C GLU A 40 12.64 -14.28 2.76
N ILE A 41 12.75 -12.96 3.09
CA ILE A 41 12.37 -12.47 4.41
C ILE A 41 10.88 -12.71 4.65
N ASP A 42 10.53 -13.12 5.86
CA ASP A 42 9.16 -13.36 6.33
C ASP A 42 8.65 -12.30 7.32
N HIS A 43 9.55 -11.47 7.83
CA HIS A 43 9.27 -10.34 8.71
C HIS A 43 10.27 -9.20 8.48
N ILE A 44 9.95 -8.02 9.00
CA ILE A 44 10.80 -6.83 8.91
C ILE A 44 11.10 -6.33 10.32
N ASP A 45 12.36 -6.41 10.72
CA ASP A 45 12.88 -5.75 11.93
C ASP A 45 13.23 -4.30 11.57
N TRP A 46 12.31 -3.38 11.83
CA TRP A 46 12.51 -1.99 11.44
C TRP A 46 13.68 -1.35 12.19
N PRO A 47 14.61 -0.67 11.48
CA PRO A 47 15.64 0.11 12.15
C PRO A 47 15.04 1.18 13.07
N GLU A 48 15.66 1.40 14.23
CA GLU A 48 15.20 2.46 15.13
C GLU A 48 15.25 3.83 14.43
N GLY A 49 14.14 4.55 14.45
CA GLY A 49 14.05 5.87 13.84
C GLY A 49 14.00 5.87 12.30
N VAL A 50 13.71 4.74 11.63
CA VAL A 50 13.55 4.70 10.18
C VAL A 50 12.53 5.74 9.72
N GLN A 51 12.90 6.55 8.71
CA GLN A 51 12.07 7.65 8.20
C GLN A 51 11.65 7.48 6.75
N SER A 52 12.41 6.72 5.96
CA SER A 52 12.07 6.48 4.57
C SER A 52 12.33 5.04 4.14
N ILE A 53 11.53 4.59 3.20
CA ILE A 53 11.64 3.29 2.52
C ILE A 53 11.79 3.60 1.03
N GLY A 54 12.88 3.15 0.43
CA GLY A 54 13.18 3.38 -0.99
C GLY A 54 12.24 2.66 -1.95
N HIS A 55 12.31 3.03 -3.22
CA HIS A 55 11.56 2.33 -4.26
C HIS A 55 12.01 0.86 -4.38
N ASP A 56 11.09 -0.04 -4.66
CA ASP A 56 11.33 -1.48 -4.76
C ASP A 56 11.99 -2.11 -3.52
N ALA A 57 12.05 -1.45 -2.36
CA ALA A 57 12.85 -1.88 -1.21
C ALA A 57 12.53 -3.29 -0.73
N PHE A 58 11.28 -3.72 -0.82
CA PHE A 58 10.78 -5.05 -0.47
C PHE A 58 10.04 -5.70 -1.65
N ALA A 59 10.36 -5.29 -2.88
CA ALA A 59 9.74 -5.89 -4.07
C ALA A 59 10.02 -7.40 -4.13
N HIS A 60 9.01 -8.18 -4.49
CA HIS A 60 9.09 -9.64 -4.62
C HIS A 60 9.49 -10.40 -3.34
N CYS A 61 9.31 -9.80 -2.14
CA CYS A 61 9.49 -10.52 -0.87
C CYS A 61 8.31 -11.46 -0.64
N GLY A 62 8.34 -12.61 -1.30
CA GLY A 62 7.22 -13.55 -1.40
C GLY A 62 6.77 -14.16 -0.07
N ASN A 63 7.61 -14.15 0.96
CA ASN A 63 7.32 -14.75 2.27
C ASN A 63 6.74 -13.76 3.29
N LEU A 64 6.73 -12.45 3.01
CA LEU A 64 6.11 -11.47 3.90
C LEU A 64 4.59 -11.70 3.98
N GLU A 65 4.08 -11.97 5.19
CA GLU A 65 2.65 -12.15 5.43
C GLU A 65 1.96 -10.90 6.00
N THR A 66 2.67 -10.13 6.80
CA THR A 66 2.13 -8.94 7.46
C THR A 66 3.19 -7.84 7.52
N VAL A 67 2.79 -6.62 7.20
CA VAL A 67 3.65 -5.44 7.30
C VAL A 67 2.95 -4.37 8.15
N VAL A 68 3.68 -3.83 9.13
CA VAL A 68 3.26 -2.66 9.91
C VAL A 68 4.37 -1.63 9.79
N ILE A 69 4.13 -0.60 8.99
CA ILE A 69 5.10 0.49 8.78
C ILE A 69 5.06 1.41 10.00
N PRO A 70 6.20 1.62 10.68
CA PRO A 70 6.21 2.44 11.90
C PRO A 70 5.91 3.91 11.61
N ASP A 71 5.36 4.60 12.60
CA ASP A 71 4.97 6.01 12.46
C ASP A 71 6.15 6.98 12.31
N THR A 72 7.39 6.52 12.49
CA THR A 72 8.60 7.29 12.16
C THR A 72 8.78 7.45 10.65
N VAL A 73 8.23 6.54 9.83
CA VAL A 73 8.31 6.60 8.36
C VAL A 73 7.37 7.67 7.84
N VAL A 74 7.92 8.60 7.07
CA VAL A 74 7.19 9.70 6.42
C VAL A 74 7.09 9.52 4.91
N GLU A 75 7.97 8.70 4.33
CA GLU A 75 8.06 8.48 2.89
C GLU A 75 8.26 7.00 2.57
N VAL A 76 7.50 6.51 1.59
CA VAL A 76 7.63 5.17 1.01
C VAL A 76 7.75 5.36 -0.49
N GLY A 77 8.74 4.72 -1.09
CA GLY A 77 8.98 4.77 -2.53
C GLY A 77 8.01 3.92 -3.33
N GLU A 78 7.97 4.19 -4.63
CA GLU A 78 7.16 3.43 -5.57
C GLU A 78 7.50 1.94 -5.53
N ARG A 79 6.50 1.09 -5.70
CA ARG A 79 6.63 -0.37 -5.76
C ARG A 79 7.30 -1.01 -4.54
N ALA A 80 7.35 -0.31 -3.41
CA ALA A 80 8.08 -0.77 -2.22
C ALA A 80 7.72 -2.20 -1.78
N PHE A 81 6.48 -2.65 -1.99
CA PHE A 81 5.98 -3.99 -1.64
C PHE A 81 5.31 -4.68 -2.84
N ILE A 82 5.70 -4.32 -4.07
CA ILE A 82 5.17 -4.98 -5.28
C ILE A 82 5.44 -6.49 -5.23
N GLU A 83 4.46 -7.30 -5.66
CA GLU A 83 4.57 -8.76 -5.76
C GLU A 83 4.97 -9.48 -4.45
N CYS A 84 4.65 -8.91 -3.28
CA CYS A 84 4.70 -9.63 -2.02
C CYS A 84 3.52 -10.62 -1.98
N LEU A 85 3.68 -11.78 -2.62
CA LEU A 85 2.58 -12.69 -2.97
C LEU A 85 1.81 -13.25 -1.78
N LEU A 86 2.46 -13.43 -0.61
CA LEU A 86 1.83 -13.91 0.62
C LEU A 86 1.38 -12.80 1.55
N LEU A 87 1.58 -11.52 1.21
CA LEU A 87 1.19 -10.38 2.05
C LEU A 87 -0.33 -10.34 2.21
N ARG A 88 -0.80 -10.57 3.45
CA ARG A 88 -2.23 -10.62 3.81
C ARG A 88 -2.76 -9.31 4.35
N SER A 89 -1.89 -8.55 5.01
CA SER A 89 -2.26 -7.25 5.57
C SER A 89 -1.08 -6.29 5.59
N ILE A 90 -1.38 -5.01 5.35
CA ILE A 90 -0.44 -3.92 5.50
C ILE A 90 -1.09 -2.77 6.26
N THR A 91 -0.34 -2.20 7.20
CA THR A 91 -0.69 -0.97 7.93
C THR A 91 0.33 0.10 7.57
N PHE A 92 -0.12 1.19 6.99
CA PHE A 92 0.72 2.33 6.64
C PHE A 92 0.94 3.25 7.83
N SER A 93 2.08 3.96 7.84
CA SER A 93 2.41 4.96 8.85
C SER A 93 1.41 6.11 8.83
N ARG A 94 1.06 6.62 10.03
CA ARG A 94 0.17 7.79 10.18
C ARG A 94 0.81 9.10 9.73
N ASN A 95 2.11 9.12 9.48
CA ASN A 95 2.84 10.31 9.04
C ASN A 95 3.07 10.36 7.53
N MET A 96 2.66 9.33 6.79
CA MET A 96 2.62 9.37 5.33
C MET A 96 1.46 10.25 4.84
N VAL A 97 1.66 10.87 3.67
CA VAL A 97 0.63 11.70 3.01
C VAL A 97 0.10 11.06 1.72
N GLU A 98 0.78 10.04 1.22
CA GLU A 98 0.36 9.30 0.02
C GLU A 98 0.70 7.82 0.12
N ILE A 99 -0.05 6.99 -0.59
CA ILE A 99 0.33 5.63 -0.92
C ILE A 99 0.90 5.68 -2.33
N PRO A 100 2.20 5.37 -2.52
CA PRO A 100 2.88 5.61 -3.79
C PRO A 100 2.43 4.65 -4.90
N SER A 101 2.81 5.00 -6.12
CA SER A 101 2.51 4.20 -7.32
C SER A 101 3.01 2.76 -7.17
N GLY A 102 2.15 1.81 -7.51
CA GLY A 102 2.46 0.38 -7.47
C GLY A 102 2.80 -0.18 -6.10
N CYS A 103 2.62 0.57 -5.01
CA CYS A 103 3.12 0.23 -3.67
C CYS A 103 2.87 -1.23 -3.27
N CYS A 104 1.65 -1.73 -3.46
CA CYS A 104 1.24 -3.10 -3.17
C CYS A 104 0.67 -3.80 -4.42
N ALA A 105 1.13 -3.40 -5.61
CA ALA A 105 0.70 -4.03 -6.85
C ALA A 105 1.01 -5.54 -6.81
N GLU A 106 0.08 -6.35 -7.31
CA GLU A 106 0.21 -7.81 -7.39
C GLU A 106 0.44 -8.53 -6.04
N CYS A 107 0.04 -7.91 -4.91
CA CYS A 107 -0.03 -8.59 -3.61
C CYS A 107 -1.27 -9.49 -3.59
N LEU A 108 -1.18 -10.68 -4.20
CA LEU A 108 -2.32 -11.54 -4.51
C LEU A 108 -3.10 -11.99 -3.26
N ALA A 109 -2.42 -12.18 -2.13
CA ALA A 109 -3.03 -12.60 -0.86
C ALA A 109 -3.57 -11.45 -0.01
N LEU A 110 -3.40 -10.18 -0.41
CA LEU A 110 -3.76 -9.01 0.39
C LEU A 110 -5.26 -8.95 0.64
N LYS A 111 -5.66 -9.08 1.90
CA LYS A 111 -7.08 -9.11 2.33
C LYS A 111 -7.55 -7.80 2.93
N SER A 112 -6.63 -7.10 3.60
CA SER A 112 -6.93 -5.85 4.29
C SER A 112 -5.79 -4.87 4.22
N VAL A 113 -6.16 -3.59 4.12
CA VAL A 113 -5.24 -2.45 4.17
C VAL A 113 -5.75 -1.46 5.23
N ALA A 114 -4.86 -0.98 6.07
CA ALA A 114 -5.17 0.10 7.00
C ALA A 114 -4.59 1.41 6.46
N ILE A 115 -5.47 2.25 5.92
CA ILE A 115 -5.12 3.54 5.30
C ILE A 115 -5.33 4.65 6.34
N PRO A 116 -4.26 5.34 6.77
CA PRO A 116 -4.36 6.37 7.80
C PRO A 116 -5.02 7.66 7.30
N ALA A 117 -5.57 8.45 8.24
CA ALA A 117 -6.34 9.65 7.92
C ALA A 117 -5.53 10.79 7.26
N ASN A 118 -4.21 10.73 7.33
CA ASN A 118 -3.34 11.74 6.70
C ASN A 118 -3.13 11.53 5.21
N ILE A 119 -3.47 10.34 4.68
CA ILE A 119 -3.35 10.05 3.25
C ILE A 119 -4.26 10.98 2.45
N ARG A 120 -3.70 11.58 1.40
CA ARG A 120 -4.37 12.45 0.43
C ARG A 120 -4.51 11.81 -0.93
N THR A 121 -3.55 10.96 -1.30
CA THR A 121 -3.47 10.35 -2.62
C THR A 121 -3.27 8.84 -2.51
N ILE A 122 -4.04 8.11 -3.30
CA ILE A 122 -3.78 6.70 -3.63
C ILE A 122 -3.16 6.71 -5.03
N GLY A 123 -1.90 6.33 -5.13
CA GLY A 123 -1.11 6.44 -6.36
C GLY A 123 -1.51 5.46 -7.46
N TYR A 124 -0.94 5.67 -8.63
CA TYR A 124 -1.15 4.87 -9.83
C TYR A 124 -0.92 3.38 -9.54
N SER A 125 -1.87 2.53 -9.91
CA SER A 125 -1.78 1.07 -9.72
C SER A 125 -1.41 0.61 -8.29
N ALA A 126 -1.62 1.42 -7.26
CA ALA A 126 -1.14 1.15 -5.90
C ALA A 126 -1.57 -0.21 -5.34
N PHE A 127 -2.75 -0.71 -5.72
CA PHE A 127 -3.31 -2.00 -5.32
C PHE A 127 -3.80 -2.83 -6.52
N VAL A 128 -3.25 -2.58 -7.71
CA VAL A 128 -3.62 -3.34 -8.91
C VAL A 128 -3.40 -4.84 -8.66
N LYS A 129 -4.33 -5.69 -9.09
CA LYS A 129 -4.29 -7.15 -8.95
C LYS A 129 -4.18 -7.65 -7.49
N CYS A 130 -4.65 -6.91 -6.49
CA CYS A 130 -4.82 -7.43 -5.13
C CYS A 130 -6.03 -8.37 -5.10
N LEU A 131 -5.85 -9.60 -5.60
CA LEU A 131 -6.94 -10.53 -5.91
C LEU A 131 -7.78 -10.96 -4.70
N SER A 132 -7.23 -10.87 -3.49
CA SER A 132 -7.89 -11.25 -2.23
C SER A 132 -8.53 -10.08 -1.49
N LEU A 133 -8.31 -8.83 -1.94
CA LEU A 133 -8.81 -7.62 -1.29
C LEU A 133 -10.34 -7.55 -1.43
N LYS A 134 -11.03 -7.51 -0.28
CA LYS A 134 -12.49 -7.64 -0.25
C LYS A 134 -13.20 -6.34 0.09
N ASN A 135 -12.70 -5.64 1.07
CA ASN A 135 -13.30 -4.38 1.52
C ASN A 135 -12.20 -3.34 1.71
N VAL A 136 -12.47 -2.12 1.24
CA VAL A 136 -11.58 -0.97 1.41
C VAL A 136 -12.38 0.19 2.00
N THR A 137 -11.77 0.88 2.95
CA THR A 137 -12.30 2.15 3.46
C THR A 137 -11.24 3.21 3.30
N LEU A 138 -11.55 4.22 2.48
CA LEU A 138 -10.71 5.40 2.35
C LEU A 138 -11.15 6.42 3.41
N PRO A 139 -10.23 6.93 4.24
CA PRO A 139 -10.56 7.89 5.28
C PRO A 139 -10.91 9.26 4.68
N GLU A 140 -11.60 10.08 5.48
CA GLU A 140 -11.74 11.50 5.16
C GLU A 140 -10.37 12.16 5.04
N GLY A 141 -10.22 13.01 4.04
CA GLY A 141 -8.93 13.61 3.68
C GLY A 141 -8.30 13.06 2.41
N VAL A 142 -8.64 11.84 1.97
CA VAL A 142 -8.26 11.37 0.62
C VAL A 142 -8.98 12.22 -0.41
N THR A 143 -8.21 12.86 -1.29
CA THR A 143 -8.70 13.76 -2.33
C THR A 143 -8.53 13.18 -3.74
N THR A 144 -7.61 12.24 -3.91
CA THR A 144 -7.24 11.71 -5.23
C THR A 144 -7.07 10.20 -5.18
N ILE A 145 -7.64 9.52 -6.14
CA ILE A 145 -7.31 8.14 -6.52
C ILE A 145 -6.81 8.21 -7.97
N GLU A 146 -5.60 7.74 -8.22
CA GLU A 146 -5.00 7.75 -9.55
C GLU A 146 -5.43 6.54 -10.38
N ASP A 147 -5.02 6.53 -11.67
CA ASP A 147 -5.44 5.52 -12.62
C ASP A 147 -5.07 4.11 -12.15
N ASP A 148 -5.90 3.14 -12.46
CA ASP A 148 -5.72 1.72 -12.16
C ASP A 148 -5.53 1.36 -10.67
N ALA A 149 -5.73 2.27 -9.73
CA ALA A 149 -5.36 2.08 -8.32
C ALA A 149 -5.89 0.79 -7.69
N PHE A 150 -7.08 0.32 -8.06
CA PHE A 150 -7.69 -0.95 -7.61
C PHE A 150 -8.09 -1.86 -8.78
N SER A 151 -7.52 -1.63 -9.95
CA SER A 151 -7.82 -2.43 -11.15
C SER A 151 -7.50 -3.91 -10.91
N PHE A 152 -8.30 -4.83 -11.45
CA PHE A 152 -8.19 -6.27 -11.26
C PHE A 152 -8.30 -6.78 -9.81
N CYS A 153 -8.88 -6.02 -8.89
CA CYS A 153 -9.23 -6.51 -7.56
C CYS A 153 -10.50 -7.38 -7.64
N HIS A 154 -10.39 -8.61 -8.17
CA HIS A 154 -11.54 -9.46 -8.50
C HIS A 154 -12.45 -9.77 -7.30
N ARG A 155 -11.93 -9.78 -6.07
CA ARG A 155 -12.71 -10.03 -4.86
C ARG A 155 -13.22 -8.79 -4.15
N LEU A 156 -12.94 -7.58 -4.65
CA LEU A 156 -13.43 -6.34 -4.06
C LEU A 156 -14.96 -6.31 -4.15
N GLU A 157 -15.63 -6.33 -3.00
CA GLU A 157 -17.08 -6.29 -2.87
C GLU A 157 -17.59 -4.90 -2.50
N THR A 158 -16.85 -4.23 -1.59
CA THR A 158 -17.26 -2.92 -1.07
C THR A 158 -16.07 -1.98 -0.98
N ILE A 159 -16.26 -0.76 -1.46
CA ILE A 159 -15.35 0.35 -1.19
C ILE A 159 -16.12 1.52 -0.59
N ARG A 160 -15.58 2.13 0.48
CA ARG A 160 -16.10 3.36 1.07
C ARG A 160 -15.24 4.54 0.64
N LEU A 161 -15.88 5.50 -0.02
CA LEU A 161 -15.25 6.71 -0.54
C LEU A 161 -15.60 7.91 0.37
N PRO A 162 -14.64 8.79 0.70
CA PRO A 162 -14.87 9.95 1.55
C PRO A 162 -15.49 11.12 0.77
N ALA A 163 -16.18 12.04 1.47
CA ALA A 163 -16.72 13.24 0.85
C ALA A 163 -15.63 14.16 0.27
N SER A 164 -14.43 14.12 0.83
CA SER A 164 -13.25 14.89 0.40
C SER A 164 -12.72 14.48 -0.99
N LEU A 165 -13.05 13.27 -1.48
CA LEU A 165 -12.54 12.78 -2.77
C LEU A 165 -13.04 13.66 -3.91
N SER A 166 -12.10 14.20 -4.69
CA SER A 166 -12.37 15.17 -5.78
C SER A 166 -11.82 14.74 -7.14
N LYS A 167 -10.93 13.76 -7.15
CA LYS A 167 -10.37 13.21 -8.39
C LYS A 167 -10.33 11.68 -8.32
N ILE A 168 -10.89 11.05 -9.34
CA ILE A 168 -10.82 9.60 -9.58
C ILE A 168 -10.23 9.43 -10.99
N GLY A 169 -9.17 8.65 -11.09
CA GLY A 169 -8.49 8.34 -12.33
C GLY A 169 -9.26 7.37 -13.23
N GLU A 170 -8.66 7.03 -14.35
CA GLU A 170 -9.22 6.06 -15.28
C GLU A 170 -9.04 4.63 -14.76
N ASN A 171 -9.95 3.73 -15.12
CA ASN A 171 -9.86 2.30 -14.83
C ASN A 171 -9.70 1.92 -13.34
N VAL A 172 -10.00 2.83 -12.40
CA VAL A 172 -9.75 2.60 -10.97
C VAL A 172 -10.31 1.27 -10.48
N PHE A 173 -11.48 0.85 -10.96
CA PHE A 173 -12.14 -0.41 -10.61
C PHE A 173 -12.26 -1.36 -11.81
N TYR A 174 -11.45 -1.19 -12.84
CA TYR A 174 -11.51 -2.06 -14.01
C TYR A 174 -11.32 -3.53 -13.60
N MET A 175 -12.15 -4.43 -14.10
CA MET A 175 -12.17 -5.85 -13.74
C MET A 175 -12.40 -6.15 -12.24
N CYS A 176 -13.02 -5.25 -11.49
CA CYS A 176 -13.51 -5.53 -10.13
C CYS A 176 -14.88 -6.24 -10.20
N GLU A 177 -14.91 -7.46 -10.71
CA GLU A 177 -16.14 -8.20 -11.09
C GLU A 177 -17.14 -8.42 -9.95
N ASN A 178 -16.67 -8.38 -8.70
CA ASN A 178 -17.51 -8.55 -7.51
C ASN A 178 -17.87 -7.24 -6.81
N LEU A 179 -17.48 -6.07 -7.34
CA LEU A 179 -17.79 -4.78 -6.73
C LEU A 179 -19.28 -4.47 -6.84
N ARG A 180 -19.96 -4.46 -5.70
CA ARG A 180 -21.41 -4.26 -5.59
C ARG A 180 -21.78 -2.96 -4.89
N ASP A 181 -20.93 -2.50 -4.00
CA ASP A 181 -21.19 -1.38 -3.12
C ASP A 181 -20.04 -0.36 -3.14
N ILE A 182 -20.29 0.76 -3.80
CA ILE A 182 -19.47 1.97 -3.68
C ILE A 182 -20.19 2.88 -2.69
N VAL A 183 -19.79 2.81 -1.43
CA VAL A 183 -20.49 3.48 -0.34
C VAL A 183 -19.96 4.89 -0.17
N VAL A 184 -20.84 5.88 -0.23
CA VAL A 184 -20.49 7.30 -0.14
C VAL A 184 -21.27 7.98 0.99
N PRO A 185 -20.77 9.11 1.53
CA PRO A 185 -21.47 9.88 2.53
C PRO A 185 -22.82 10.43 2.03
N LYS A 186 -23.74 10.67 2.96
CA LYS A 186 -25.05 11.27 2.68
C LYS A 186 -24.91 12.58 1.91
N GLY A 187 -25.70 12.74 0.86
CA GLY A 187 -25.68 13.91 -0.05
C GLY A 187 -24.58 13.88 -1.11
N CYS A 188 -23.78 12.78 -1.19
CA CYS A 188 -22.70 12.67 -2.16
C CYS A 188 -23.02 11.77 -3.36
N LYS A 189 -24.18 11.10 -3.38
CA LYS A 189 -24.51 10.11 -4.43
C LYS A 189 -24.40 10.67 -5.85
N GLU A 190 -24.98 11.87 -6.09
CA GLU A 190 -24.96 12.48 -7.43
C GLU A 190 -23.53 12.77 -7.88
N LYS A 191 -22.73 13.42 -7.03
CA LYS A 191 -21.30 13.68 -7.27
C LYS A 191 -20.55 12.42 -7.72
N PHE A 192 -20.68 11.32 -6.98
CA PHE A 192 -19.95 10.09 -7.29
C PHE A 192 -20.54 9.33 -8.49
N SER A 193 -21.85 9.45 -8.74
CA SER A 193 -22.47 8.89 -9.94
C SER A 193 -22.02 9.60 -11.23
N GLU A 194 -21.64 10.88 -11.14
CA GLU A 194 -21.04 11.63 -12.24
C GLU A 194 -19.55 11.30 -12.42
N MET A 195 -18.83 11.08 -11.31
CA MET A 195 -17.40 10.73 -11.34
C MET A 195 -17.16 9.28 -11.80
N LEU A 196 -18.12 8.39 -11.60
CA LEU A 196 -18.04 6.95 -11.87
C LEU A 196 -19.26 6.50 -12.70
N PRO A 197 -19.40 6.97 -13.95
CA PRO A 197 -20.62 6.72 -14.75
C PRO A 197 -20.86 5.23 -15.02
N GLU A 198 -19.82 4.43 -15.21
CA GLU A 198 -19.90 2.98 -15.41
C GLU A 198 -20.27 2.21 -14.13
N TRP A 199 -20.15 2.83 -12.96
CA TRP A 199 -20.44 2.24 -11.65
C TRP A 199 -21.64 2.90 -10.95
N ARG A 200 -22.43 3.66 -11.67
CA ARG A 200 -23.53 4.47 -11.13
C ARG A 200 -24.51 3.66 -10.28
N ASP A 201 -24.83 2.44 -10.71
CA ASP A 201 -25.78 1.57 -10.03
C ASP A 201 -25.23 0.97 -8.73
N GLN A 202 -23.91 0.93 -8.57
CA GLN A 202 -23.22 0.47 -7.37
C GLN A 202 -23.03 1.57 -6.34
N VAL A 203 -23.21 2.87 -6.71
CA VAL A 203 -23.07 4.00 -5.78
C VAL A 203 -24.25 4.06 -4.81
N LYS A 204 -23.97 3.89 -3.53
CA LYS A 204 -24.95 3.86 -2.42
C LYS A 204 -24.56 4.84 -1.32
N GLU A 205 -25.54 5.60 -0.83
CA GLU A 205 -25.32 6.44 0.36
C GLU A 205 -25.43 5.62 1.65
N VAL A 206 -24.63 6.01 2.66
CA VAL A 206 -24.89 5.54 4.03
C VAL A 206 -26.21 6.14 4.53
N GLU A 207 -26.98 5.36 5.28
CA GLU A 207 -28.23 5.81 5.93
C GLU A 207 -27.93 6.78 7.09
#